data_858f4f80fa1b9b61651d2e7ed403adc5
#
_entry.id   858f4f80fa1b9b61651d2e7ed403adc5
#
_cell.length_a   1.000
_cell.length_b   1.000
_cell.length_c   1.000
_cell.angle_alpha   90.00
_cell.angle_beta   90.00
_cell.angle_gamma   90.00
#
_symmetry.space_group_name_H-M   'P 1'
#
loop_
_entity.id
_entity.type
_entity.pdbx_description
1 polymer ?
#
loop_
_entity_poly.entity_id
_entity_poly.type
_entity_poly.pdbx_seq_one_letter_code
_entity_poly.pdbx_strand_id
1 'polypeptide(L)'
;RWTRLTHKRRFWIPLLVVVGIIFVACGSTPQNQAPDFTINVFQGQEAVGGDQVALSQLLGTRPIVLNFWAGLCPPCRAEMPDLQMFYEDFKDQVLLLGIDLGQFTGLGTQEDAQELLQELGVSYPAGSTENAGVIPDYRVLGMPSTVFIDGNGEIFSNWTGVLNDKVLREKTLEMLNR
;
A
#
# COMPACT_ATOMS: atom_id res chain seq x y z
N ARG A 1 37.68 87.64 2.11
CA ARG A 1 38.39 86.43 1.64
C ARG A 1 37.48 85.28 1.91
N TRP A 2 36.99 84.73 0.84
CA TRP A 2 35.90 83.67 0.89
C TRP A 2 36.59 82.32 0.85
N THR A 3 36.30 81.49 1.84
CA THR A 3 36.67 80.07 1.82
C THR A 3 35.41 79.27 1.54
N ARG A 4 35.43 78.56 0.41
CA ARG A 4 34.29 77.65 0.01
C ARG A 4 34.38 76.33 0.79
N LEU A 5 33.35 76.02 1.51
CA LEU A 5 33.15 74.72 2.13
C LEU A 5 32.55 73.78 1.11
N THR A 6 33.32 72.77 0.74
CA THR A 6 32.88 71.69 -0.14
C THR A 6 32.10 70.66 0.68
N HIS A 7 30.80 70.59 0.49
CA HIS A 7 29.93 69.52 1.03
C HIS A 7 30.22 68.19 0.29
N LYS A 8 30.90 67.26 0.96
CA LYS A 8 30.93 65.84 0.52
C LYS A 8 29.59 65.17 0.84
N ARG A 9 28.75 64.98 -0.17
CA ARG A 9 27.57 64.16 -0.11
C ARG A 9 27.97 62.68 0.05
N ARG A 10 27.85 62.14 1.27
CA ARG A 10 27.96 60.69 1.50
C ARG A 10 26.67 60.05 0.99
N PHE A 11 26.76 59.34 -0.15
CA PHE A 11 25.70 58.42 -0.62
C PHE A 11 25.64 57.25 0.33
N TRP A 12 24.61 57.20 1.14
CA TRP A 12 24.22 56.02 1.88
C TRP A 12 23.40 55.13 0.92
N ILE A 13 23.98 54.02 0.47
CA ILE A 13 23.27 52.96 -0.24
C ILE A 13 22.63 52.09 0.84
N PRO A 14 21.29 52.02 0.96
CA PRO A 14 20.66 51.04 1.84
C PRO A 14 20.85 49.64 1.28
N LEU A 15 21.60 48.82 2.00
CA LEU A 15 21.75 47.39 1.74
C LEU A 15 20.40 46.72 2.03
N LEU A 16 19.62 46.49 0.99
CA LEU A 16 18.39 45.67 1.04
C LEU A 16 18.81 44.21 1.25
N VAL A 17 18.78 43.79 2.51
CA VAL A 17 18.88 42.36 2.86
C VAL A 17 17.55 41.70 2.49
N VAL A 18 17.53 41.04 1.31
CA VAL A 18 16.44 40.16 0.92
C VAL A 18 16.56 38.87 1.75
N VAL A 19 15.84 38.81 2.87
CA VAL A 19 15.67 37.57 3.63
C VAL A 19 14.73 36.66 2.82
N GLY A 20 15.32 35.74 2.05
CA GLY A 20 14.62 34.68 1.38
C GLY A 20 14.03 33.71 2.41
N ILE A 21 12.73 33.80 2.65
CA ILE A 21 11.98 32.82 3.46
C ILE A 21 11.89 31.55 2.63
N ILE A 22 12.77 30.58 2.90
CA ILE A 22 12.66 29.23 2.37
C ILE A 22 11.48 28.58 3.11
N PHE A 23 10.31 28.53 2.47
CA PHE A 23 9.23 27.66 2.91
C PHE A 23 9.67 26.22 2.69
N VAL A 24 10.21 25.60 3.73
CA VAL A 24 10.30 24.15 3.80
C VAL A 24 8.85 23.66 3.94
N ALA A 25 8.24 23.31 2.81
CA ALA A 25 7.01 22.56 2.82
C ALA A 25 7.31 21.18 3.44
N CYS A 26 7.11 21.04 4.75
CA CYS A 26 6.97 19.74 5.37
C CYS A 26 5.72 19.11 4.75
N GLY A 27 5.93 18.28 3.71
CA GLY A 27 4.89 17.39 3.23
C GLY A 27 4.57 16.43 4.38
N SER A 28 3.47 16.68 5.09
CA SER A 28 2.90 15.70 5.99
C SER A 28 2.51 14.51 5.13
N THR A 29 3.19 13.38 5.30
CA THR A 29 2.75 12.10 4.76
C THR A 29 1.30 11.92 5.23
N PRO A 30 0.34 11.62 4.34
CA PRO A 30 -1.03 11.39 4.76
C PRO A 30 -1.03 10.33 5.85
N GLN A 31 -1.75 10.57 6.93
CA GLN A 31 -1.71 9.76 8.16
C GLN A 31 -2.21 8.32 7.96
N ASN A 32 -2.75 8.02 6.77
CA ASN A 32 -3.36 6.74 6.39
C ASN A 32 -2.71 6.10 5.15
N GLN A 33 -1.56 6.59 4.69
CA GLN A 33 -0.87 6.01 3.54
C GLN A 33 -0.51 4.55 3.84
N ALA A 34 -0.79 3.64 2.88
CA ALA A 34 -0.42 2.24 3.01
C ALA A 34 1.11 2.10 3.13
N PRO A 35 1.62 1.45 4.20
CA PRO A 35 3.05 1.20 4.38
C PRO A 35 3.66 0.42 3.22
N ASP A 36 4.84 0.82 2.76
CA ASP A 36 5.51 0.17 1.65
C ASP A 36 6.26 -1.10 2.10
N PHE A 37 6.24 -2.12 1.26
CA PHE A 37 7.05 -3.33 1.43
C PHE A 37 7.28 -4.02 0.10
N THR A 38 8.33 -4.85 0.04
CA THR A 38 8.67 -5.65 -1.14
C THR A 38 7.89 -6.96 -1.13
N ILE A 39 7.32 -7.31 -2.27
CA ILE A 39 6.54 -8.51 -2.51
C ILE A 39 7.32 -9.40 -3.49
N ASN A 40 7.60 -10.64 -3.10
CA ASN A 40 8.11 -11.70 -3.96
C ASN A 40 6.91 -12.44 -4.56
N VAL A 41 6.61 -12.14 -5.81
CA VAL A 41 5.41 -12.62 -6.50
C VAL A 41 5.65 -14.02 -7.03
N PHE A 42 4.81 -14.98 -6.68
CA PHE A 42 4.92 -16.36 -7.18
C PHE A 42 3.72 -16.77 -8.08
N GLN A 43 2.70 -15.91 -8.20
CA GLN A 43 1.55 -16.10 -9.08
C GLN A 43 1.00 -14.75 -9.57
N GLY A 44 0.63 -14.64 -10.84
CA GLY A 44 0.01 -13.46 -11.43
C GLY A 44 0.98 -12.28 -11.65
N GLN A 45 2.24 -12.57 -11.98
CA GLN A 45 3.31 -11.59 -12.19
C GLN A 45 2.96 -10.51 -13.21
N GLU A 46 2.23 -10.89 -14.27
CA GLU A 46 1.81 -9.98 -15.33
C GLU A 46 0.83 -8.90 -14.83
N ALA A 47 0.06 -9.20 -13.80
CA ALA A 47 -0.90 -8.25 -13.23
C ALA A 47 -0.25 -7.20 -12.32
N VAL A 48 0.96 -7.47 -11.84
CA VAL A 48 1.70 -6.61 -10.90
C VAL A 48 3.05 -6.10 -11.45
N GLY A 49 3.46 -6.59 -12.64
CA GLY A 49 4.62 -6.04 -13.35
C GLY A 49 5.94 -6.78 -13.11
N GLY A 50 5.95 -7.96 -12.49
CA GLY A 50 7.15 -8.79 -12.35
C GLY A 50 7.16 -9.73 -11.15
N ASP A 51 8.29 -10.45 -10.99
CA ASP A 51 8.50 -11.43 -9.92
C ASP A 51 8.78 -10.78 -8.55
N GLN A 52 9.22 -9.53 -8.55
CA GLN A 52 9.43 -8.73 -7.33
C GLN A 52 8.96 -7.30 -7.56
N VAL A 53 8.12 -6.79 -6.66
CA VAL A 53 7.53 -5.47 -6.77
C VAL A 53 7.42 -4.82 -5.38
N ALA A 54 7.67 -3.51 -5.29
CA ALA A 54 7.31 -2.75 -4.10
C ALA A 54 5.82 -2.38 -4.15
N LEU A 55 5.10 -2.47 -3.02
CA LEU A 55 3.70 -2.08 -2.99
C LEU A 55 3.49 -0.64 -3.47
N SER A 56 4.41 0.26 -3.14
CA SER A 56 4.40 1.67 -3.58
C SER A 56 4.35 1.83 -5.10
N GLN A 57 4.84 0.87 -5.87
CA GLN A 57 4.77 0.89 -7.34
C GLN A 57 3.36 0.54 -7.87
N LEU A 58 2.54 -0.10 -7.07
CA LEU A 58 1.16 -0.49 -7.39
C LEU A 58 0.15 0.56 -6.92
N LEU A 59 0.51 1.36 -5.90
CA LEU A 59 -0.36 2.43 -5.38
C LEU A 59 -0.60 3.52 -6.44
N GLY A 60 -1.78 4.14 -6.40
CA GLY A 60 -2.14 5.22 -7.31
C GLY A 60 -2.49 4.78 -8.74
N THR A 61 -2.40 3.49 -9.06
CA THR A 61 -2.80 2.96 -10.38
C THR A 61 -4.27 2.54 -10.38
N ARG A 62 -4.66 1.79 -9.37
CA ARG A 62 -6.04 1.35 -9.08
C ARG A 62 -6.14 1.00 -7.59
N PRO A 63 -7.36 0.98 -7.00
CA PRO A 63 -7.55 0.51 -5.64
C PRO A 63 -7.07 -0.93 -5.46
N ILE A 64 -6.62 -1.28 -4.23
CA ILE A 64 -6.08 -2.60 -3.91
C ILE A 64 -6.88 -3.23 -2.78
N VAL A 65 -7.25 -4.48 -2.96
CA VAL A 65 -7.73 -5.38 -1.89
C VAL A 65 -6.56 -6.28 -1.54
N LEU A 66 -5.89 -5.97 -0.42
CA LEU A 66 -4.70 -6.66 0.05
C LEU A 66 -5.10 -7.69 1.11
N ASN A 67 -4.96 -8.97 0.80
CA ASN A 67 -5.33 -10.07 1.68
C ASN A 67 -4.10 -10.75 2.26
N PHE A 68 -3.98 -10.77 3.59
CA PHE A 68 -2.93 -11.47 4.33
C PHE A 68 -3.43 -12.84 4.77
N TRP A 69 -2.71 -13.89 4.40
CA TRP A 69 -3.10 -15.28 4.60
C TRP A 69 -1.89 -16.20 4.85
N ALA A 70 -2.10 -17.51 4.97
CA ALA A 70 -1.02 -18.48 5.09
C ALA A 70 -1.46 -19.86 4.54
N GLY A 71 -0.50 -20.66 4.05
CA GLY A 71 -0.73 -21.93 3.38
C GLY A 71 -1.47 -22.96 4.25
N LEU A 72 -1.17 -23.04 5.55
CA LEU A 72 -1.77 -23.98 6.50
C LEU A 72 -2.81 -23.33 7.42
N CYS A 73 -3.46 -22.25 6.96
CA CYS A 73 -4.48 -21.50 7.71
C CYS A 73 -5.90 -21.95 7.28
N PRO A 74 -6.63 -22.74 8.09
CA PRO A 74 -7.93 -23.25 7.67
C PRO A 74 -8.99 -22.17 7.37
N PRO A 75 -9.12 -21.07 8.15
CA PRO A 75 -10.04 -19.99 7.80
C PRO A 75 -9.63 -19.24 6.52
N CYS A 76 -8.32 -19.11 6.22
CA CYS A 76 -7.85 -18.52 4.97
C CYS A 76 -8.28 -19.37 3.77
N ARG A 77 -8.10 -20.69 3.87
CA ARG A 77 -8.59 -21.66 2.87
C ARG A 77 -10.09 -21.51 2.61
N ALA A 78 -10.88 -21.27 3.66
CA ALA A 78 -12.33 -21.17 3.55
C ALA A 78 -12.81 -19.96 2.76
N GLU A 79 -12.10 -18.83 2.79
CA GLU A 79 -12.48 -17.61 2.05
C GLU A 79 -11.97 -17.55 0.60
N MET A 80 -10.95 -18.32 0.24
CA MET A 80 -10.30 -18.24 -1.08
C MET A 80 -11.24 -18.45 -2.27
N PRO A 81 -12.26 -19.34 -2.22
CA PRO A 81 -13.25 -19.44 -3.30
C PRO A 81 -14.05 -18.15 -3.50
N ASP A 82 -14.42 -17.45 -2.43
CA ASP A 82 -15.12 -16.16 -2.51
C ASP A 82 -14.21 -15.06 -3.06
N LEU A 83 -12.93 -15.04 -2.65
CA LEU A 83 -11.91 -14.16 -3.21
C LEU A 83 -11.69 -14.40 -4.71
N GLN A 84 -11.69 -15.66 -5.15
CA GLN A 84 -11.53 -15.99 -6.57
C GLN A 84 -12.74 -15.50 -7.39
N MET A 85 -13.97 -15.72 -6.92
CA MET A 85 -15.18 -15.19 -7.59
C MET A 85 -15.13 -13.66 -7.67
N PHE A 86 -14.77 -13.01 -6.58
CA PHE A 86 -14.59 -11.56 -6.54
C PHE A 86 -13.52 -11.11 -7.55
N TYR A 87 -12.38 -11.78 -7.62
CA TYR A 87 -11.32 -11.46 -8.57
C TYR A 87 -11.81 -11.48 -10.01
N GLU A 88 -12.53 -12.52 -10.41
CA GLU A 88 -13.04 -12.62 -11.77
C GLU A 88 -13.97 -11.45 -12.16
N ASP A 89 -14.76 -10.96 -11.21
CA ASP A 89 -15.71 -9.87 -11.45
C ASP A 89 -15.10 -8.48 -11.35
N PHE A 90 -14.04 -8.29 -10.54
CA PHE A 90 -13.49 -6.98 -10.22
C PHE A 90 -12.06 -6.72 -10.70
N LYS A 91 -11.38 -7.69 -11.32
CA LYS A 91 -9.95 -7.58 -11.72
C LYS A 91 -9.61 -6.39 -12.62
N ASP A 92 -10.59 -5.86 -13.35
CA ASP A 92 -10.40 -4.66 -14.19
C ASP A 92 -10.56 -3.34 -13.40
N GLN A 93 -11.15 -3.38 -12.21
CA GLN A 93 -11.45 -2.21 -11.38
C GLN A 93 -10.53 -2.10 -10.17
N VAL A 94 -10.21 -3.22 -9.53
CA VAL A 94 -9.34 -3.29 -8.36
C VAL A 94 -8.29 -4.38 -8.52
N LEU A 95 -7.15 -4.21 -7.85
CA LEU A 95 -6.16 -5.26 -7.72
C LEU A 95 -6.45 -6.08 -6.45
N LEU A 96 -6.87 -7.34 -6.59
CA LEU A 96 -6.82 -8.30 -5.49
C LEU A 96 -5.40 -8.86 -5.44
N LEU A 97 -4.75 -8.80 -4.27
CA LEU A 97 -3.37 -9.27 -4.06
C LEU A 97 -3.27 -10.03 -2.74
N GLY A 98 -2.92 -11.32 -2.82
CA GLY A 98 -2.70 -12.17 -1.67
C GLY A 98 -1.24 -12.14 -1.21
N ILE A 99 -1.00 -11.99 0.11
CA ILE A 99 0.34 -12.02 0.71
C ILE A 99 0.40 -13.15 1.75
N ASP A 100 1.20 -14.16 1.44
CA ASP A 100 1.48 -15.24 2.38
C ASP A 100 2.39 -14.76 3.51
N LEU A 101 1.96 -14.99 4.76
CA LEU A 101 2.70 -14.71 5.99
C LEU A 101 2.98 -15.99 6.80
N GLY A 102 2.85 -17.17 6.19
CA GLY A 102 3.03 -18.46 6.85
C GLY A 102 4.34 -18.59 7.59
N GLN A 103 5.43 -18.13 6.99
CA GLN A 103 6.79 -18.17 7.57
C GLN A 103 6.90 -17.37 8.90
N PHE A 104 6.13 -16.31 9.10
CA PHE A 104 6.18 -15.49 10.33
C PHE A 104 5.21 -15.97 11.40
N THR A 105 4.23 -16.79 11.04
CA THR A 105 3.12 -17.20 11.92
C THR A 105 3.17 -18.68 12.29
N GLY A 106 4.08 -19.44 11.66
CA GLY A 106 4.16 -20.89 11.80
C GLY A 106 3.00 -21.64 11.15
N LEU A 107 2.31 -20.99 10.20
CA LEU A 107 1.17 -21.55 9.46
C LEU A 107 1.55 -21.96 8.02
N GLY A 108 2.74 -22.51 7.84
CA GLY A 108 3.21 -23.07 6.59
C GLY A 108 4.42 -22.36 5.99
N THR A 109 4.94 -22.96 4.94
CA THR A 109 6.02 -22.46 4.09
C THR A 109 5.43 -21.84 2.81
N GLN A 110 6.29 -21.23 1.99
CA GLN A 110 5.87 -20.72 0.68
C GLN A 110 5.39 -21.87 -0.24
N GLU A 111 5.97 -23.06 -0.11
CA GLU A 111 5.53 -24.25 -0.85
C GLU A 111 4.09 -24.64 -0.45
N ASP A 112 3.79 -24.68 0.85
CA ASP A 112 2.42 -24.93 1.36
C ASP A 112 1.43 -23.90 0.81
N ALA A 113 1.86 -22.62 0.72
CA ALA A 113 1.04 -21.55 0.17
C ALA A 113 0.74 -21.76 -1.33
N GLN A 114 1.76 -22.10 -2.13
CA GLN A 114 1.60 -22.36 -3.56
C GLN A 114 0.75 -23.61 -3.82
N GLU A 115 0.93 -24.68 -3.03
CA GLU A 115 0.12 -25.89 -3.11
C GLU A 115 -1.35 -25.59 -2.84
N LEU A 116 -1.65 -24.78 -1.82
CA LEU A 116 -3.02 -24.38 -1.51
C LEU A 116 -3.70 -23.62 -2.66
N LEU A 117 -3.01 -22.67 -3.29
CA LEU A 117 -3.54 -21.94 -4.45
C LEU A 117 -3.84 -22.88 -5.63
N GLN A 118 -2.94 -23.84 -5.90
CA GLN A 118 -3.13 -24.82 -6.96
C GLN A 118 -4.30 -25.75 -6.65
N GLU A 119 -4.39 -26.26 -5.43
CA GLU A 119 -5.46 -27.15 -5.00
C GLU A 119 -6.85 -26.51 -5.15
N LEU A 120 -6.97 -25.23 -4.82
CA LEU A 120 -8.22 -24.48 -4.90
C LEU A 120 -8.49 -23.85 -6.27
N GLY A 121 -7.56 -23.96 -7.23
CA GLY A 121 -7.68 -23.34 -8.54
C GLY A 121 -7.71 -21.80 -8.50
N VAL A 122 -7.04 -21.21 -7.50
CA VAL A 122 -6.93 -19.76 -7.34
C VAL A 122 -5.98 -19.19 -8.38
N SER A 123 -6.37 -18.07 -9.01
CA SER A 123 -5.59 -17.42 -10.09
C SER A 123 -5.31 -15.94 -9.86
N TYR A 124 -5.83 -15.31 -8.79
CA TYR A 124 -5.50 -13.95 -8.48
C TYR A 124 -4.02 -13.81 -8.08
N PRO A 125 -3.38 -12.63 -8.30
CA PRO A 125 -2.00 -12.37 -7.94
C PRO A 125 -1.71 -12.67 -6.47
N ALA A 126 -0.61 -13.40 -6.23
CA ALA A 126 -0.17 -13.77 -4.89
C ALA A 126 1.36 -13.79 -4.78
N GLY A 127 1.84 -13.50 -3.59
CA GLY A 127 3.26 -13.48 -3.27
C GLY A 127 3.51 -13.63 -1.78
N SER A 128 4.76 -13.49 -1.40
CA SER A 128 5.23 -13.45 -0.01
C SER A 128 6.07 -12.19 0.22
N THR A 129 6.50 -11.97 1.45
CA THR A 129 7.44 -10.89 1.79
C THR A 129 8.45 -11.37 2.83
N GLU A 130 9.66 -10.82 2.78
CA GLU A 130 10.68 -11.03 3.82
C GLU A 130 10.54 -10.01 4.98
N ASN A 131 9.62 -9.05 4.87
CA ASN A 131 9.43 -8.01 5.87
C ASN A 131 8.35 -8.41 6.89
N ALA A 132 8.75 -8.93 8.05
CA ALA A 132 7.83 -9.22 9.16
C ALA A 132 7.14 -7.95 9.73
N GLY A 133 7.67 -6.75 9.43
CA GLY A 133 7.08 -5.47 9.83
C GLY A 133 5.69 -5.22 9.25
N VAL A 134 5.31 -5.91 8.16
CA VAL A 134 3.95 -5.81 7.60
C VAL A 134 2.86 -6.21 8.61
N ILE A 135 3.18 -7.11 9.56
CA ILE A 135 2.22 -7.55 10.58
C ILE A 135 1.77 -6.38 11.48
N PRO A 136 2.65 -5.67 12.18
CA PRO A 136 2.26 -4.49 12.96
C PRO A 136 1.83 -3.30 12.09
N ASP A 137 2.48 -3.07 10.94
CA ASP A 137 2.22 -1.92 10.06
C ASP A 137 0.78 -1.94 9.51
N TYR A 138 0.29 -3.10 9.12
CA TYR A 138 -1.07 -3.31 8.64
C TYR A 138 -2.06 -3.77 9.73
N ARG A 139 -1.60 -3.87 10.99
CA ARG A 139 -2.40 -4.35 12.12
C ARG A 139 -3.03 -5.72 11.86
N VAL A 140 -2.23 -6.66 11.36
CA VAL A 140 -2.65 -8.05 11.15
C VAL A 140 -2.79 -8.73 12.51
N LEU A 141 -3.98 -8.65 13.11
CA LEU A 141 -4.27 -9.19 14.45
C LEU A 141 -4.58 -10.69 14.43
N GLY A 142 -4.81 -11.24 13.26
CA GLY A 142 -5.12 -12.65 13.02
C GLY A 142 -5.25 -12.91 11.53
N MET A 143 -5.37 -14.17 11.14
CA MET A 143 -5.52 -14.56 9.75
C MET A 143 -6.82 -15.31 9.48
N PRO A 144 -7.43 -15.01 8.33
CA PRO A 144 -7.04 -14.01 7.34
C PRO A 144 -7.27 -12.57 7.81
N SER A 145 -6.57 -11.59 7.19
CA SER A 145 -6.86 -10.17 7.33
C SER A 145 -6.85 -9.50 5.97
N THR A 146 -7.83 -8.65 5.71
CA THR A 146 -7.96 -7.93 4.43
C THR A 146 -7.92 -6.43 4.65
N VAL A 147 -7.10 -5.74 3.87
CA VAL A 147 -6.92 -4.29 3.88
C VAL A 147 -7.40 -3.74 2.54
N PHE A 148 -8.31 -2.77 2.60
CA PHE A 148 -8.81 -2.05 1.44
C PHE A 148 -8.03 -0.76 1.32
N ILE A 149 -7.35 -0.55 0.18
CA ILE A 149 -6.51 0.61 -0.12
C ILE A 149 -7.12 1.32 -1.33
N ASP A 150 -7.45 2.59 -1.17
CA ASP A 150 -8.11 3.36 -2.22
C ASP A 150 -7.17 3.77 -3.38
N GLY A 151 -7.73 4.44 -4.39
CA GLY A 151 -6.98 4.88 -5.57
C GLY A 151 -5.89 5.93 -5.29
N ASN A 152 -5.86 6.52 -4.08
CA ASN A 152 -4.82 7.44 -3.64
C ASN A 152 -3.70 6.72 -2.87
N GLY A 153 -3.84 5.41 -2.63
CA GLY A 153 -2.92 4.62 -1.82
C GLY A 153 -3.17 4.74 -0.31
N GLU A 154 -4.31 5.27 0.12
CA GLU A 154 -4.68 5.39 1.52
C GLU A 154 -5.47 4.16 1.99
N ILE A 155 -5.19 3.69 3.21
CA ILE A 155 -5.97 2.62 3.83
C ILE A 155 -7.40 3.12 4.10
N PHE A 156 -8.36 2.57 3.37
CA PHE A 156 -9.79 2.86 3.53
C PHE A 156 -10.39 2.11 4.72
N SER A 157 -10.12 0.80 4.82
CA SER A 157 -10.60 -0.03 5.94
C SER A 157 -9.79 -1.32 6.08
N ASN A 158 -9.83 -1.90 7.30
CA ASN A 158 -9.24 -3.19 7.63
C ASN A 158 -10.35 -4.14 8.08
N TRP A 159 -10.19 -5.42 7.75
CA TRP A 159 -11.05 -6.49 8.19
C TRP A 159 -10.21 -7.65 8.73
N THR A 160 -10.54 -8.18 9.89
CA THR A 160 -9.88 -9.37 10.46
C THR A 160 -10.87 -10.53 10.52
N GLY A 161 -10.44 -11.69 10.05
CA GLY A 161 -11.27 -12.90 9.92
C GLY A 161 -11.80 -13.11 8.51
N VAL A 162 -12.50 -14.22 8.32
CA VAL A 162 -13.05 -14.65 7.02
C VAL A 162 -13.96 -13.57 6.42
N LEU A 163 -13.70 -13.20 5.19
CA LEU A 163 -14.60 -12.40 4.35
C LEU A 163 -15.43 -13.32 3.45
N ASN A 164 -16.73 -13.10 3.42
CA ASN A 164 -17.57 -13.69 2.39
C ASN A 164 -17.70 -12.72 1.20
N ASP A 165 -18.11 -13.25 0.05
CA ASP A 165 -18.29 -12.50 -1.19
C ASP A 165 -19.14 -11.22 -1.01
N LYS A 166 -20.24 -11.30 -0.24
CA LYS A 166 -21.11 -10.15 -0.01
C LYS A 166 -20.39 -8.98 0.67
N VAL A 167 -19.72 -9.24 1.79
CA VAL A 167 -19.02 -8.18 2.56
C VAL A 167 -17.84 -7.64 1.76
N LEU A 168 -17.11 -8.51 1.04
CA LEU A 168 -16.01 -8.12 0.18
C LEU A 168 -16.46 -7.12 -0.91
N ARG A 169 -17.58 -7.42 -1.59
CA ARG A 169 -18.19 -6.52 -2.60
C ARG A 169 -18.67 -5.22 -2.00
N GLU A 170 -19.40 -5.28 -0.87
CA GLU A 170 -19.90 -4.08 -0.19
C GLU A 170 -18.75 -3.13 0.16
N LYS A 171 -17.69 -3.62 0.80
CA LYS A 171 -16.50 -2.82 1.17
C LYS A 171 -15.78 -2.26 -0.04
N THR A 172 -15.65 -3.04 -1.10
CA THR A 172 -15.02 -2.59 -2.34
C THR A 172 -15.84 -1.48 -3.00
N LEU A 173 -17.16 -1.65 -3.11
CA LEU A 173 -18.03 -0.61 -3.70
C LEU A 173 -18.07 0.66 -2.84
N GLU A 174 -18.06 0.57 -1.51
CA GLU A 174 -17.90 1.72 -0.61
C GLU A 174 -16.59 2.48 -0.91
N MET A 175 -15.49 1.76 -1.09
CA MET A 175 -14.18 2.33 -1.41
C MET A 175 -14.15 3.00 -2.79
N LEU A 176 -14.74 2.37 -3.82
CA LEU A 176 -14.79 2.88 -5.19
C LEU A 176 -15.66 4.13 -5.35
N ASN A 177 -16.63 4.34 -4.47
CA ASN A 177 -17.55 5.48 -4.50
C ASN A 177 -17.08 6.66 -3.62
N ARG A 178 -15.87 6.62 -3.06
CA ARG A 178 -15.28 7.66 -2.25
C ARG A 178 -14.53 8.69 -3.12
#